data_0f1d3b1a7bfd09882385d6b6d6eeb800
#
_entry.id   0f1d3b1a7bfd09882385d6b6d6eeb800
#
_cell.length_a   1.000
_cell.length_b   1.000
_cell.length_c   1.000
_cell.angle_alpha   90.00
_cell.angle_beta   90.00
_cell.angle_gamma   90.00
#
_symmetry.space_group_name_H-M   'P 1'
#
loop_
_entity.id
_entity.type
_entity.pdbx_description
1 polymer ?
#
loop_
_entity_poly.entity_id
_entity_poly.type
_entity_poly.pdbx_seq_one_letter_code
_entity_poly.pdbx_strand_id
1 'polypeptide(L)'
;MTDANGIEVRGLVREYKKGPRAVDGIDLGVAPGEIYGFLGPNGAGKSTTVHVLTTLLPPTSGTALVGGYDVVRDGPKIRSLIGVALQEAALDPLLTARDHLRLQATLQSVPKEQRAARAEELIHRVGLADAADRKVQGYSGGMKRRLDLALALVHTPRILFLDEPTTGLDPQSRTDIWNEVALMRREAGVTVFLTTQYLEEADVLADRVGIIDHGHIVAEGTPAALKAEIGRPSVHAIPRTEDDRPKIAEFLARFGEPLASTRDVAVRLNEGLGLTDIVRAVDQNGVDIADLELHAPTLDDVFLAKTGRTLEGAAEEAESEQEQRRR
;
A
#
# COMPACT_ATOMS: atom_id res chain seq x y z
N MET A 1 20.03 19.71 -4.98
CA MET A 1 20.28 18.71 -6.05
C MET A 1 19.23 17.66 -5.84
N THR A 2 18.27 17.57 -6.74
CA THR A 2 17.22 16.52 -6.71
C THR A 2 17.91 15.18 -6.85
N ASP A 3 17.66 14.29 -5.90
CA ASP A 3 18.33 12.99 -5.84
C ASP A 3 17.85 12.13 -7.01
N ALA A 4 18.77 11.59 -7.81
CA ALA A 4 18.51 10.98 -9.12
C ALA A 4 17.58 9.74 -9.09
N ASN A 5 17.12 9.30 -7.92
CA ASN A 5 16.26 8.13 -7.74
C ASN A 5 15.00 8.44 -6.89
N GLY A 6 14.72 9.70 -6.58
CA GLY A 6 13.56 10.12 -5.77
C GLY A 6 12.39 10.61 -6.63
N ILE A 7 11.27 10.90 -5.95
CA ILE A 7 10.07 11.53 -6.53
C ILE A 7 9.79 12.82 -5.77
N GLU A 8 9.51 13.91 -6.47
CA GLU A 8 9.07 15.18 -5.88
C GLU A 8 7.81 15.66 -6.59
N VAL A 9 6.79 16.01 -5.81
CA VAL A 9 5.52 16.53 -6.31
C VAL A 9 5.18 17.80 -5.56
N ARG A 10 4.79 18.85 -6.27
CA ARG A 10 4.45 20.15 -5.69
C ARG A 10 3.17 20.72 -6.33
N GLY A 11 2.14 20.89 -5.51
CA GLY A 11 0.85 21.45 -5.88
C GLY A 11 0.21 20.73 -7.06
N LEU A 12 0.36 19.41 -7.15
CA LEU A 12 -0.10 18.63 -8.30
C LEU A 12 -1.61 18.61 -8.38
N VAL A 13 -2.14 19.04 -9.53
CA VAL A 13 -3.57 18.99 -9.83
C VAL A 13 -3.80 18.17 -11.08
N ARG A 14 -4.79 17.29 -11.03
CA ARG A 14 -5.33 16.64 -12.22
C ARG A 14 -6.85 16.69 -12.22
N GLU A 15 -7.39 17.39 -13.23
CA GLU A 15 -8.82 17.56 -13.48
C GLU A 15 -9.20 16.93 -14.82
N TYR A 16 -10.32 16.23 -14.87
CA TYR A 16 -10.88 15.67 -16.10
C TYR A 16 -11.97 16.61 -16.65
N LYS A 17 -12.02 16.79 -17.99
CA LYS A 17 -12.86 17.78 -18.71
C LYS A 17 -14.35 17.81 -18.32
N LYS A 18 -14.89 16.79 -17.70
CA LYS A 18 -16.30 16.69 -17.26
C LYS A 18 -16.43 15.99 -15.91
N GLY A 19 -15.38 15.97 -15.11
CA GLY A 19 -15.33 15.26 -13.83
C GLY A 19 -14.80 16.13 -12.69
N PRO A 20 -14.80 15.59 -11.46
CA PRO A 20 -14.15 16.26 -10.34
C PRO A 20 -12.64 16.31 -10.53
N ARG A 21 -11.98 17.15 -9.75
CA ARG A 21 -10.52 17.09 -9.60
C ARG A 21 -10.15 15.77 -8.94
N ALA A 22 -9.51 14.88 -9.68
CA ALA A 22 -9.09 13.59 -9.17
C ALA A 22 -7.87 13.70 -8.25
N VAL A 23 -7.04 14.73 -8.48
CA VAL A 23 -5.93 15.13 -7.62
C VAL A 23 -5.99 16.64 -7.49
N ASP A 24 -5.97 17.16 -6.27
CA ASP A 24 -6.22 18.58 -5.99
C ASP A 24 -5.16 19.18 -5.05
N GLY A 25 -4.05 19.58 -5.66
CA GLY A 25 -2.99 20.33 -4.98
C GLY A 25 -2.14 19.49 -4.03
N ILE A 26 -1.82 18.24 -4.37
CA ILE A 26 -0.99 17.39 -3.50
C ILE A 26 0.49 17.77 -3.58
N ASP A 27 1.15 17.71 -2.43
CA ASP A 27 2.59 17.79 -2.24
C ASP A 27 3.07 16.47 -1.63
N LEU A 28 4.09 15.83 -2.21
CA LEU A 28 4.72 14.64 -1.64
C LEU A 28 6.17 14.53 -2.09
N GLY A 29 6.97 13.84 -1.28
CA GLY A 29 8.35 13.50 -1.59
C GLY A 29 8.65 12.05 -1.23
N VAL A 30 9.32 11.33 -2.14
CA VAL A 30 9.79 9.97 -1.91
C VAL A 30 11.30 9.96 -2.02
N ALA A 31 11.97 9.49 -0.97
CA ALA A 31 13.42 9.41 -0.94
C ALA A 31 13.94 8.22 -1.78
N PRO A 32 15.17 8.29 -2.29
CA PRO A 32 15.80 7.14 -2.94
C PRO A 32 15.85 5.90 -2.05
N GLY A 33 15.43 4.76 -2.58
CA GLY A 33 15.40 3.49 -1.86
C GLY A 33 14.29 3.37 -0.80
N GLU A 34 13.36 4.32 -0.77
CA GLU A 34 12.19 4.30 0.10
C GLU A 34 11.05 3.49 -0.55
N ILE A 35 10.30 2.74 0.26
CA ILE A 35 8.98 2.23 -0.11
C ILE A 35 7.94 3.22 0.41
N TYR A 36 7.32 3.96 -0.48
CA TYR A 36 6.26 4.91 -0.16
C TYR A 36 4.89 4.31 -0.47
N GLY A 37 4.08 4.11 0.57
CA GLY A 37 2.71 3.62 0.45
C GLY A 37 1.74 4.78 0.22
N PHE A 38 0.98 4.76 -0.86
CA PHE A 38 -0.06 5.73 -1.14
C PHE A 38 -1.43 5.10 -0.92
N LEU A 39 -1.95 5.29 0.30
CA LEU A 39 -3.13 4.61 0.83
C LEU A 39 -4.39 5.45 0.66
N GLY A 40 -5.49 4.84 0.26
CA GLY A 40 -6.78 5.53 0.20
C GLY A 40 -7.86 4.67 -0.46
N PRO A 41 -9.14 5.08 -0.37
CA PRO A 41 -10.25 4.36 -0.97
C PRO A 41 -10.23 4.45 -2.50
N ASN A 42 -11.13 3.68 -3.13
CA ASN A 42 -11.36 3.76 -4.56
C ASN A 42 -11.86 5.17 -4.94
N GLY A 43 -11.32 5.72 -6.03
CA GLY A 43 -11.68 7.07 -6.46
C GLY A 43 -10.97 8.21 -5.73
N ALA A 44 -10.14 7.95 -4.71
CA ALA A 44 -9.41 9.00 -3.98
C ALA A 44 -8.33 9.73 -4.79
N GLY A 45 -7.93 9.21 -5.97
CA GLY A 45 -6.92 9.83 -6.83
C GLY A 45 -5.61 9.04 -6.96
N LYS A 46 -5.50 7.84 -6.35
CA LYS A 46 -4.28 7.00 -6.35
C LYS A 46 -3.76 6.70 -7.75
N SER A 47 -4.54 5.98 -8.57
CA SER A 47 -4.13 5.60 -9.94
C SER A 47 -3.94 6.81 -10.83
N THR A 48 -4.71 7.90 -10.63
CA THR A 48 -4.50 9.15 -11.37
C THR A 48 -3.13 9.74 -11.05
N THR A 49 -2.71 9.74 -9.79
CA THR A 49 -1.37 10.19 -9.38
C THR A 49 -0.29 9.32 -10.03
N VAL A 50 -0.42 7.98 -9.98
CA VAL A 50 0.50 7.05 -10.67
C VAL A 50 0.58 7.35 -12.16
N HIS A 51 -0.55 7.54 -12.84
CA HIS A 51 -0.56 7.84 -14.27
C HIS A 51 0.16 9.16 -14.61
N VAL A 52 0.08 10.18 -13.74
CA VAL A 52 0.84 11.42 -13.94
C VAL A 52 2.33 11.19 -13.74
N LEU A 53 2.73 10.53 -12.65
CA LEU A 53 4.13 10.26 -12.32
C LEU A 53 4.81 9.34 -13.34
N THR A 54 4.07 8.42 -13.93
CA THR A 54 4.54 7.51 -14.99
C THR A 54 4.44 8.10 -16.40
N THR A 55 4.10 9.37 -16.53
CA THR A 55 3.97 10.10 -17.81
C THR A 55 2.85 9.61 -18.74
N LEU A 56 1.90 8.85 -18.23
CA LEU A 56 0.72 8.39 -18.98
C LEU A 56 -0.34 9.48 -19.13
N LEU A 57 -0.42 10.39 -18.13
CA LEU A 57 -1.31 11.55 -18.15
C LEU A 57 -0.51 12.83 -17.83
N PRO A 58 -0.74 13.94 -18.54
CA PRO A 58 -0.17 15.23 -18.14
C PRO A 58 -0.90 15.78 -16.90
N PRO A 59 -0.23 16.49 -15.99
CA PRO A 59 -0.90 17.25 -14.94
C PRO A 59 -1.73 18.39 -15.53
N THR A 60 -2.74 18.85 -14.81
CA THR A 60 -3.49 20.08 -15.15
C THR A 60 -2.71 21.32 -14.68
N SER A 61 -2.12 21.23 -13.48
CA SER A 61 -1.20 22.24 -12.92
C SER A 61 -0.30 21.58 -11.86
N GLY A 62 0.63 22.37 -11.31
CA GLY A 62 1.66 21.88 -10.41
C GLY A 62 2.85 21.29 -11.15
N THR A 63 3.78 20.69 -10.41
CA THR A 63 5.01 20.09 -10.94
C THR A 63 5.27 18.73 -10.32
N ALA A 64 5.82 17.81 -11.09
CA ALA A 64 6.28 16.53 -10.59
C ALA A 64 7.62 16.17 -11.26
N LEU A 65 8.56 15.72 -10.43
CA LEU A 65 9.86 15.21 -10.86
C LEU A 65 9.98 13.75 -10.47
N VAL A 66 10.42 12.90 -11.38
CA VAL A 66 10.69 11.48 -11.18
C VAL A 66 12.12 11.19 -11.59
N GLY A 67 12.95 10.74 -10.67
CA GLY A 67 14.37 10.55 -10.93
C GLY A 67 15.09 11.85 -11.32
N GLY A 68 14.59 12.99 -10.84
CA GLY A 68 15.09 14.32 -11.20
C GLY A 68 14.62 14.87 -12.56
N TYR A 69 13.76 14.14 -13.29
CA TYR A 69 13.22 14.54 -14.58
C TYR A 69 11.77 15.00 -14.48
N ASP A 70 11.41 16.05 -15.25
CA ASP A 70 10.07 16.62 -15.28
C ASP A 70 9.09 15.72 -16.07
N VAL A 71 7.94 15.36 -15.46
CA VAL A 71 6.96 14.44 -16.06
C VAL A 71 6.36 14.93 -17.36
N VAL A 72 6.37 16.22 -17.64
CA VAL A 72 5.84 16.82 -18.87
C VAL A 72 6.89 16.90 -19.96
N ARG A 73 8.13 17.27 -19.60
CA ARG A 73 9.20 17.59 -20.56
C ARG A 73 10.08 16.40 -20.90
N ASP A 74 10.31 15.52 -19.93
CA ASP A 74 11.33 14.48 -20.00
C ASP A 74 10.75 13.05 -20.03
N GLY A 75 9.50 12.86 -20.47
CA GLY A 75 8.81 11.56 -20.46
C GLY A 75 9.64 10.37 -20.94
N PRO A 76 10.35 10.44 -22.10
CA PRO A 76 11.18 9.31 -22.55
C PRO A 76 12.29 8.92 -21.56
N LYS A 77 12.92 9.90 -20.90
CA LYS A 77 13.96 9.64 -19.90
C LYS A 77 13.37 8.97 -18.66
N ILE A 78 12.21 9.46 -18.18
CA ILE A 78 11.50 8.85 -17.05
C ILE A 78 11.17 7.39 -17.37
N ARG A 79 10.53 7.10 -18.52
CA ARG A 79 10.15 5.73 -18.92
C ARG A 79 11.32 4.76 -19.00
N SER A 80 12.54 5.24 -19.24
CA SER A 80 13.73 4.37 -19.21
C SER A 80 14.26 4.09 -17.81
N LEU A 81 13.82 4.84 -16.79
CA LEU A 81 14.25 4.70 -15.40
C LEU A 81 13.24 3.96 -14.54
N ILE A 82 11.97 3.94 -14.95
CA ILE A 82 10.88 3.41 -14.13
C ILE A 82 10.40 2.04 -14.61
N GLY A 83 10.06 1.17 -13.66
CA GLY A 83 9.22 0.01 -13.88
C GLY A 83 7.79 0.33 -13.46
N VAL A 84 6.80 -0.19 -14.16
CA VAL A 84 5.40 0.08 -13.86
C VAL A 84 4.59 -1.21 -13.95
N ALA A 85 3.87 -1.55 -12.89
CA ALA A 85 2.84 -2.57 -12.87
C ALA A 85 1.51 -1.89 -12.49
N LEU A 86 0.63 -1.71 -13.48
CA LEU A 86 -0.66 -1.05 -13.30
C LEU A 86 -1.72 -2.01 -12.75
N GLN A 87 -2.88 -1.48 -12.39
CA GLN A 87 -4.00 -2.26 -11.86
C GLN A 87 -4.43 -3.38 -12.81
N GLU A 88 -4.52 -3.10 -14.11
CA GLU A 88 -4.78 -4.11 -15.14
C GLU A 88 -3.46 -4.49 -15.82
N ALA A 89 -3.08 -5.76 -15.69
CA ALA A 89 -1.91 -6.30 -16.38
C ALA A 89 -2.20 -6.43 -17.89
N ALA A 90 -1.45 -5.72 -18.71
CA ALA A 90 -1.56 -5.77 -20.18
C ALA A 90 -0.88 -7.04 -20.75
N LEU A 91 -1.40 -8.23 -20.41
CA LEU A 91 -0.87 -9.50 -20.82
C LEU A 91 -1.66 -10.08 -21.99
N ASP A 92 -0.96 -10.47 -23.07
CA ASP A 92 -1.56 -11.22 -24.16
C ASP A 92 -1.83 -12.67 -23.70
N PRO A 93 -3.10 -13.14 -23.71
CA PRO A 93 -3.45 -14.47 -23.24
C PRO A 93 -2.84 -15.60 -24.10
N LEU A 94 -2.42 -15.32 -25.33
CA LEU A 94 -1.88 -16.30 -26.27
C LEU A 94 -0.37 -16.48 -26.16
N LEU A 95 0.34 -15.54 -25.54
CA LEU A 95 1.78 -15.62 -25.30
C LEU A 95 2.10 -16.40 -24.01
N THR A 96 3.33 -16.91 -23.94
CA THR A 96 3.90 -17.48 -22.71
C THR A 96 4.58 -16.41 -21.85
N ALA A 97 4.90 -16.72 -20.59
CA ALA A 97 5.67 -15.77 -19.75
C ALA A 97 7.04 -15.46 -20.39
N ARG A 98 7.68 -16.46 -20.96
CA ARG A 98 8.98 -16.33 -21.65
C ARG A 98 8.89 -15.40 -22.86
N ASP A 99 7.81 -15.52 -23.67
CA ASP A 99 7.59 -14.65 -24.82
C ASP A 99 7.34 -13.21 -24.39
N HIS A 100 6.52 -12.98 -23.35
CA HIS A 100 6.28 -11.66 -22.80
C HIS A 100 7.58 -10.99 -22.33
N LEU A 101 8.39 -11.68 -21.53
CA LEU A 101 9.65 -11.14 -21.01
C LEU A 101 10.65 -10.83 -22.13
N ARG A 102 10.77 -11.69 -23.14
CA ARG A 102 11.63 -11.43 -24.32
C ARG A 102 11.13 -10.24 -25.15
N LEU A 103 9.81 -10.14 -25.33
CA LEU A 103 9.19 -8.99 -26.01
C LEU A 103 9.46 -7.70 -25.23
N GLN A 104 9.18 -7.69 -23.93
CA GLN A 104 9.43 -6.53 -23.08
C GLN A 104 10.91 -6.14 -23.04
N ALA A 105 11.82 -7.11 -22.94
CA ALA A 105 13.26 -6.85 -23.01
C ALA A 105 13.67 -6.20 -24.34
N THR A 106 12.97 -6.53 -25.42
CA THR A 106 13.21 -5.91 -26.73
C THR A 106 12.71 -4.47 -26.76
N LEU A 107 11.51 -4.21 -26.24
CA LEU A 107 10.90 -2.89 -26.18
C LEU A 107 11.70 -1.95 -25.27
N GLN A 108 12.24 -2.48 -24.18
CA GLN A 108 13.09 -1.74 -23.22
C GLN A 108 14.56 -1.65 -23.64
N SER A 109 14.88 -2.01 -24.90
CA SER A 109 16.25 -1.90 -25.45
C SER A 109 17.31 -2.69 -24.68
N VAL A 110 16.96 -3.77 -24.00
CA VAL A 110 17.92 -4.68 -23.37
C VAL A 110 18.78 -5.31 -24.50
N PRO A 111 20.14 -5.38 -24.34
CA PRO A 111 21.02 -5.98 -25.35
C PRO A 111 20.55 -7.40 -25.73
N LYS A 112 20.58 -7.70 -27.04
CA LYS A 112 20.00 -8.95 -27.60
C LYS A 112 20.56 -10.20 -26.91
N GLU A 113 21.86 -10.19 -26.63
CA GLU A 113 22.59 -11.27 -25.98
C GLU A 113 22.19 -11.51 -24.53
N GLN A 114 21.64 -10.51 -23.84
CA GLN A 114 21.22 -10.59 -22.44
C GLN A 114 19.73 -10.96 -22.27
N ARG A 115 18.90 -10.78 -23.31
CA ARG A 115 17.44 -10.91 -23.20
C ARG A 115 16.99 -12.28 -22.71
N ALA A 116 17.61 -13.35 -23.21
CA ALA A 116 17.25 -14.71 -22.82
C ALA A 116 17.61 -14.98 -21.35
N ALA A 117 18.83 -14.65 -20.95
CA ALA A 117 19.28 -14.83 -19.57
C ALA A 117 18.45 -13.99 -18.57
N ARG A 118 18.13 -12.75 -18.95
CA ARG A 118 17.27 -11.87 -18.12
C ARG A 118 15.85 -12.40 -17.99
N ALA A 119 15.28 -12.95 -19.05
CA ALA A 119 13.95 -13.55 -18.98
C ALA A 119 13.95 -14.76 -18.03
N GLU A 120 14.93 -15.65 -18.12
CA GLU A 120 15.04 -16.82 -17.22
C GLU A 120 15.21 -16.40 -15.77
N GLU A 121 16.12 -15.45 -15.51
CA GLU A 121 16.34 -14.90 -14.16
C GLU A 121 15.04 -14.40 -13.52
N LEU A 122 14.26 -13.61 -14.27
CA LEU A 122 13.00 -13.05 -13.77
C LEU A 122 11.91 -14.11 -13.61
N ILE A 123 11.82 -15.10 -14.51
CA ILE A 123 10.92 -16.23 -14.39
C ILE A 123 11.16 -16.99 -13.08
N HIS A 124 12.44 -17.28 -12.79
CA HIS A 124 12.82 -17.96 -11.55
C HIS A 124 12.52 -17.09 -10.33
N ARG A 125 12.86 -15.82 -10.39
CA ARG A 125 12.67 -14.85 -9.31
C ARG A 125 11.21 -14.75 -8.86
N VAL A 126 10.27 -14.71 -9.81
CA VAL A 126 8.83 -14.61 -9.48
C VAL A 126 8.14 -15.97 -9.34
N GLY A 127 8.90 -17.08 -9.29
CA GLY A 127 8.37 -18.43 -9.09
C GLY A 127 7.45 -18.93 -10.21
N LEU A 128 7.77 -18.61 -11.47
CA LEU A 128 7.00 -19.04 -12.65
C LEU A 128 7.72 -20.07 -13.52
N ALA A 129 8.81 -20.68 -13.03
CA ALA A 129 9.65 -21.60 -13.81
C ALA A 129 8.84 -22.76 -14.41
N ASP A 130 8.00 -23.44 -13.62
CA ASP A 130 7.19 -24.59 -14.06
C ASP A 130 6.07 -24.22 -15.04
N ALA A 131 5.76 -22.93 -15.17
CA ALA A 131 4.71 -22.43 -16.04
C ALA A 131 5.24 -21.56 -17.20
N ALA A 132 6.56 -21.38 -17.29
CA ALA A 132 7.20 -20.42 -18.19
C ALA A 132 6.80 -20.56 -19.66
N ASP A 133 6.57 -21.79 -20.14
CA ASP A 133 6.20 -22.12 -21.52
C ASP A 133 4.70 -22.39 -21.70
N ARG A 134 3.90 -22.25 -20.64
CA ARG A 134 2.44 -22.31 -20.69
C ARG A 134 1.87 -20.96 -21.10
N LYS A 135 0.82 -20.94 -21.93
CA LYS A 135 0.13 -19.71 -22.31
C LYS A 135 -0.52 -19.03 -21.11
N VAL A 136 -0.46 -17.69 -21.07
CA VAL A 136 -0.96 -16.83 -19.96
C VAL A 136 -2.47 -16.97 -19.76
N GLN A 137 -3.25 -17.35 -20.77
CA GLN A 137 -4.68 -17.64 -20.59
C GLN A 137 -4.97 -18.69 -19.51
N GLY A 138 -4.03 -19.62 -19.26
CA GLY A 138 -4.14 -20.66 -18.23
C GLY A 138 -3.54 -20.26 -16.87
N TYR A 139 -3.13 -19.01 -16.69
CA TYR A 139 -2.56 -18.53 -15.44
C TYR A 139 -3.65 -18.12 -14.44
N SER A 140 -3.39 -18.36 -13.14
CA SER A 140 -4.17 -17.77 -12.05
C SER A 140 -3.95 -16.25 -11.97
N GLY A 141 -4.80 -15.53 -11.23
CA GLY A 141 -4.62 -14.10 -10.98
C GLY A 141 -3.23 -13.78 -10.37
N GLY A 142 -2.82 -14.55 -9.36
CA GLY A 142 -1.50 -14.41 -8.75
C GLY A 142 -0.35 -14.67 -9.72
N MET A 143 -0.45 -15.67 -10.61
CA MET A 143 0.56 -15.92 -11.64
C MET A 143 0.66 -14.77 -12.65
N LYS A 144 -0.47 -14.20 -13.05
CA LYS A 144 -0.50 -13.04 -13.95
C LYS A 144 0.14 -11.83 -13.28
N ARG A 145 -0.15 -11.59 -12.00
CA ARG A 145 0.42 -10.47 -11.25
C ARG A 145 1.92 -10.60 -11.03
N ARG A 146 2.40 -11.81 -10.74
CA ARG A 146 3.83 -12.09 -10.66
C ARG A 146 4.55 -11.90 -12.00
N LEU A 147 3.91 -12.27 -13.11
CA LEU A 147 4.46 -11.99 -14.44
C LEU A 147 4.50 -10.49 -14.75
N ASP A 148 3.46 -9.74 -14.40
CA ASP A 148 3.39 -8.29 -14.58
C ASP A 148 4.50 -7.57 -13.80
N LEU A 149 4.73 -7.98 -12.55
CA LEU A 149 5.87 -7.51 -11.75
C LEU A 149 7.21 -7.84 -12.43
N ALA A 150 7.39 -9.04 -12.95
CA ALA A 150 8.61 -9.41 -13.66
C ALA A 150 8.83 -8.56 -14.92
N LEU A 151 7.77 -8.22 -15.66
CA LEU A 151 7.84 -7.33 -16.82
C LEU A 151 8.27 -5.91 -16.45
N ALA A 152 7.80 -5.40 -15.33
CA ALA A 152 8.21 -4.09 -14.81
C ALA A 152 9.72 -4.04 -14.46
N LEU A 153 10.33 -5.19 -14.18
CA LEU A 153 11.73 -5.30 -13.76
C LEU A 153 12.73 -5.59 -14.88
N VAL A 154 12.27 -5.83 -16.10
CA VAL A 154 13.11 -6.33 -17.20
C VAL A 154 14.36 -5.51 -17.44
N HIS A 155 14.26 -4.18 -17.39
CA HIS A 155 15.35 -3.23 -17.68
C HIS A 155 16.05 -2.68 -16.42
N THR A 156 15.89 -3.36 -15.27
CA THR A 156 16.50 -2.95 -13.98
C THR A 156 16.18 -1.51 -13.60
N PRO A 157 14.89 -1.17 -13.38
CA PRO A 157 14.46 0.19 -13.08
C PRO A 157 15.05 0.69 -11.75
N ARG A 158 15.20 2.00 -11.64
CA ARG A 158 15.60 2.66 -10.38
C ARG A 158 14.40 2.98 -9.49
N ILE A 159 13.24 3.19 -10.10
CA ILE A 159 11.99 3.52 -9.42
C ILE A 159 10.91 2.56 -9.94
N LEU A 160 10.14 1.97 -9.04
CA LEU A 160 9.08 1.02 -9.36
C LEU A 160 7.73 1.61 -8.91
N PHE A 161 6.78 1.68 -9.82
CA PHE A 161 5.41 2.05 -9.54
C PHE A 161 4.53 0.80 -9.55
N LEU A 162 3.82 0.57 -8.45
CA LEU A 162 2.91 -0.55 -8.27
C LEU A 162 1.51 0.00 -7.96
N ASP A 163 0.58 -0.15 -8.90
CA ASP A 163 -0.79 0.31 -8.70
C ASP A 163 -1.67 -0.85 -8.26
N GLU A 164 -2.01 -0.87 -6.97
CA GLU A 164 -2.81 -1.90 -6.29
C GLU A 164 -2.32 -3.35 -6.59
N PRO A 165 -1.05 -3.69 -6.30
CA PRO A 165 -0.41 -4.91 -6.79
C PRO A 165 -1.02 -6.20 -6.25
N THR A 166 -1.77 -6.15 -5.16
CA THR A 166 -2.31 -7.35 -4.48
C THR A 166 -3.83 -7.44 -4.53
N THR A 167 -4.50 -6.51 -5.22
CA THR A 167 -5.96 -6.52 -5.34
C THR A 167 -6.46 -7.79 -6.04
N GLY A 168 -7.42 -8.47 -5.42
CA GLY A 168 -8.01 -9.71 -5.94
C GLY A 168 -7.14 -10.95 -5.81
N LEU A 169 -6.03 -10.90 -5.08
CA LEU A 169 -5.17 -12.05 -4.82
C LEU A 169 -5.53 -12.76 -3.51
N ASP A 170 -5.27 -14.05 -3.46
CA ASP A 170 -5.32 -14.84 -2.25
C ASP A 170 -4.20 -14.43 -1.26
N PRO A 171 -4.32 -14.74 0.05
CA PRO A 171 -3.36 -14.31 1.07
C PRO A 171 -1.91 -14.75 0.79
N GLN A 172 -1.73 -15.97 0.28
CA GLN A 172 -0.38 -16.48 -0.04
C GLN A 172 0.25 -15.69 -1.19
N SER A 173 -0.50 -15.46 -2.27
CA SER A 173 -0.04 -14.66 -3.41
C SER A 173 0.29 -13.22 -3.03
N ARG A 174 -0.45 -12.60 -2.07
CA ARG A 174 -0.12 -11.27 -1.52
C ARG A 174 1.24 -11.30 -0.82
N THR A 175 1.43 -12.26 0.08
CA THR A 175 2.70 -12.40 0.82
C THR A 175 3.88 -12.59 -0.12
N ASP A 176 3.72 -13.38 -1.18
CA ASP A 176 4.76 -13.58 -2.19
C ASP A 176 5.17 -12.27 -2.89
N ILE A 177 4.18 -11.43 -3.28
CA ILE A 177 4.42 -10.11 -3.87
C ILE A 177 5.11 -9.18 -2.88
N TRP A 178 4.66 -9.13 -1.62
CA TRP A 178 5.27 -8.30 -0.58
C TRP A 178 6.74 -8.66 -0.34
N ASN A 179 7.03 -9.94 -0.24
CA ASN A 179 8.40 -10.43 -0.07
C ASN A 179 9.29 -10.00 -1.24
N GLU A 180 8.78 -10.09 -2.45
CA GLU A 180 9.53 -9.70 -3.64
C GLU A 180 9.81 -8.19 -3.67
N VAL A 181 8.81 -7.35 -3.35
CA VAL A 181 8.98 -5.89 -3.26
C VAL A 181 10.01 -5.52 -2.18
N ALA A 182 9.91 -6.12 -1.00
CA ALA A 182 10.86 -5.89 0.08
C ALA A 182 12.30 -6.32 -0.29
N LEU A 183 12.42 -7.43 -1.03
CA LEU A 183 13.71 -7.94 -1.51
C LEU A 183 14.35 -6.98 -2.52
N MET A 184 13.57 -6.46 -3.48
CA MET A 184 14.05 -5.49 -4.48
C MET A 184 14.60 -4.23 -3.83
N ARG A 185 13.90 -3.68 -2.85
CA ARG A 185 14.40 -2.54 -2.08
C ARG A 185 15.73 -2.85 -1.42
N ARG A 186 15.81 -3.99 -0.72
CA ARG A 186 16.98 -4.35 0.08
C ARG A 186 18.22 -4.69 -0.76
N GLU A 187 18.06 -5.40 -1.88
CA GLU A 187 19.15 -5.87 -2.71
C GLU A 187 19.61 -4.84 -3.75
N ALA A 188 18.65 -4.14 -4.36
CA ALA A 188 18.94 -3.24 -5.48
C ALA A 188 18.74 -1.75 -5.16
N GLY A 189 18.29 -1.41 -3.94
CA GLY A 189 18.05 -0.02 -3.55
C GLY A 189 16.97 0.66 -4.40
N VAL A 190 16.03 -0.10 -4.96
CA VAL A 190 14.93 0.41 -5.79
C VAL A 190 14.01 1.26 -4.94
N THR A 191 13.67 2.45 -5.44
CA THR A 191 12.61 3.28 -4.86
C THR A 191 11.26 2.72 -5.29
N VAL A 192 10.32 2.55 -4.37
CA VAL A 192 9.00 1.97 -4.69
C VAL A 192 7.90 2.97 -4.33
N PHE A 193 7.05 3.28 -5.30
CA PHE A 193 5.78 3.98 -5.09
C PHE A 193 4.64 2.98 -5.24
N LEU A 194 4.01 2.65 -4.11
CA LEU A 194 2.98 1.62 -4.02
C LEU A 194 1.63 2.27 -3.72
N THR A 195 0.63 2.09 -4.57
CA THR A 195 -0.75 2.44 -4.19
C THR A 195 -1.48 1.23 -3.63
N THR A 196 -2.31 1.45 -2.65
CA THR A 196 -3.13 0.39 -2.06
C THR A 196 -4.40 0.93 -1.40
N GLN A 197 -5.39 0.07 -1.28
CA GLN A 197 -6.53 0.24 -0.39
C GLN A 197 -6.45 -0.71 0.83
N TYR A 198 -5.43 -1.55 0.91
CA TYR A 198 -5.22 -2.49 2.00
C TYR A 198 -4.27 -1.91 3.04
N LEU A 199 -4.80 -1.67 4.24
CA LEU A 199 -4.06 -1.12 5.37
C LEU A 199 -2.88 -1.99 5.78
N GLU A 200 -3.07 -3.31 5.78
CA GLU A 200 -2.04 -4.28 6.11
C GLU A 200 -0.84 -4.19 5.15
N GLU A 201 -1.08 -4.00 3.86
CA GLU A 201 -0.03 -3.83 2.86
C GLU A 201 0.82 -2.60 3.13
N ALA A 202 0.15 -1.46 3.41
CA ALA A 202 0.84 -0.22 3.76
C ALA A 202 1.63 -0.35 5.07
N ASP A 203 1.05 -1.02 6.07
CA ASP A 203 1.67 -1.21 7.39
C ASP A 203 2.90 -2.12 7.37
N VAL A 204 2.86 -3.18 6.55
CA VAL A 204 3.95 -4.17 6.44
C VAL A 204 5.09 -3.70 5.54
N LEU A 205 4.77 -3.03 4.42
CA LEU A 205 5.76 -2.74 3.39
C LEU A 205 6.33 -1.33 3.45
N ALA A 206 5.50 -0.33 3.77
CA ALA A 206 5.89 1.06 3.56
C ALA A 206 6.80 1.59 4.67
N ASP A 207 7.86 2.29 4.27
CA ASP A 207 8.67 3.11 5.19
C ASP A 207 7.90 4.37 5.60
N ARG A 208 7.18 4.98 4.64
CA ARG A 208 6.24 6.09 4.87
C ARG A 208 4.96 5.87 4.09
N VAL A 209 3.88 6.41 4.63
CA VAL A 209 2.53 6.34 4.05
C VAL A 209 2.00 7.74 3.87
N GLY A 210 1.49 8.04 2.68
CA GLY A 210 0.62 9.18 2.41
C GLY A 210 -0.81 8.69 2.29
N ILE A 211 -1.70 9.18 3.14
CA ILE A 211 -3.12 8.84 3.10
C ILE A 211 -3.82 9.88 2.24
N ILE A 212 -4.42 9.43 1.13
CA ILE A 212 -5.18 10.29 0.21
C ILE A 212 -6.68 10.05 0.34
N ASP A 213 -7.43 11.15 0.40
CA ASP A 213 -8.89 11.14 0.34
C ASP A 213 -9.38 12.32 -0.50
N HIS A 214 -10.34 12.08 -1.41
CA HIS A 214 -10.91 13.10 -2.31
C HIS A 214 -9.86 14.01 -3.01
N GLY A 215 -8.75 13.42 -3.44
CA GLY A 215 -7.69 14.13 -4.16
C GLY A 215 -6.70 14.88 -3.28
N HIS A 216 -6.82 14.84 -1.94
CA HIS A 216 -5.94 15.53 -0.99
C HIS A 216 -5.19 14.54 -0.10
N ILE A 217 -3.93 14.82 0.22
CA ILE A 217 -3.20 14.08 1.26
C ILE A 217 -3.69 14.58 2.63
N VAL A 218 -4.34 13.70 3.39
CA VAL A 218 -4.93 14.01 4.71
C VAL A 218 -4.01 13.66 5.88
N ALA A 219 -3.05 12.77 5.66
CA ALA A 219 -1.98 12.44 6.61
C ALA A 219 -0.77 11.89 5.87
N GLU A 220 0.44 12.12 6.42
CA GLU A 220 1.69 11.59 5.89
C GLU A 220 2.69 11.35 7.02
N GLY A 221 3.32 10.18 7.03
CA GLY A 221 4.31 9.80 8.04
C GLY A 221 4.70 8.33 7.96
N THR A 222 5.56 7.87 8.88
CA THR A 222 5.77 6.43 9.04
C THR A 222 4.51 5.77 9.62
N PRO A 223 4.19 4.51 9.30
CA PRO A 223 3.05 3.81 9.88
C PRO A 223 3.02 3.91 11.41
N ALA A 224 4.17 3.75 12.06
CA ALA A 224 4.30 3.85 13.51
C ALA A 224 3.97 5.27 14.03
N ALA A 225 4.47 6.32 13.37
CA ALA A 225 4.21 7.71 13.77
C ALA A 225 2.72 8.06 13.61
N LEU A 226 2.10 7.68 12.48
CA LEU A 226 0.68 7.92 12.22
C LEU A 226 -0.21 7.23 13.25
N LYS A 227 0.08 5.96 13.58
CA LYS A 227 -0.65 5.21 14.61
C LYS A 227 -0.48 5.83 16.00
N ALA A 228 0.71 6.34 16.32
CA ALA A 228 0.97 7.01 17.59
C ALA A 228 0.18 8.33 17.77
N GLU A 229 -0.18 9.03 16.67
CA GLU A 229 -1.07 10.22 16.73
C GLU A 229 -2.47 9.88 17.25
N ILE A 230 -2.98 8.66 16.99
CA ILE A 230 -4.31 8.22 17.44
C ILE A 230 -4.33 7.95 18.94
N GLY A 231 -3.21 7.52 19.46
CA GLY A 231 -3.05 7.29 20.89
C GLY A 231 -2.34 5.98 21.23
N ARG A 232 -2.38 5.67 22.51
CA ARG A 232 -1.76 4.47 23.06
C ARG A 232 -2.68 3.26 22.87
N PRO A 233 -2.12 2.03 22.85
CA PRO A 233 -2.92 0.80 22.80
C PRO A 233 -3.95 0.75 23.95
N SER A 234 -5.05 0.07 23.69
CA SER A 234 -6.08 -0.22 24.69
C SER A 234 -6.17 -1.73 24.94
N VAL A 235 -6.52 -2.11 26.16
CA VAL A 235 -6.86 -3.47 26.51
C VAL A 235 -8.36 -3.58 26.72
N HIS A 236 -8.96 -4.58 26.13
CA HIS A 236 -10.37 -4.90 26.18
C HIS A 236 -10.53 -6.24 26.89
N ALA A 237 -11.25 -6.25 27.99
CA ALA A 237 -11.55 -7.44 28.78
C ALA A 237 -13.03 -7.79 28.69
N ILE A 238 -13.34 -9.00 28.28
CA ILE A 238 -14.70 -9.52 28.23
C ILE A 238 -14.98 -10.19 29.60
N PRO A 239 -15.94 -9.66 30.38
CA PRO A 239 -16.31 -10.28 31.63
C PRO A 239 -16.94 -11.66 31.40
N ARG A 240 -16.70 -12.61 32.29
CA ARG A 240 -17.35 -13.92 32.23
C ARG A 240 -18.84 -13.81 32.56
N THR A 241 -19.17 -12.92 33.51
CA THR A 241 -20.56 -12.58 33.86
C THR A 241 -20.68 -11.05 33.97
N GLU A 242 -21.90 -10.50 33.81
CA GLU A 242 -22.13 -9.05 33.98
C GLU A 242 -21.82 -8.57 35.40
N ASP A 243 -21.94 -9.41 36.42
CA ASP A 243 -21.60 -9.11 37.82
C ASP A 243 -20.09 -8.89 38.03
N ASP A 244 -19.23 -9.37 37.14
CA ASP A 244 -17.78 -9.20 37.22
C ASP A 244 -17.32 -7.88 36.60
N ARG A 245 -18.14 -7.26 35.75
CA ARG A 245 -17.81 -6.02 35.03
C ARG A 245 -17.29 -4.89 35.93
N PRO A 246 -17.93 -4.56 37.07
CA PRO A 246 -17.44 -3.48 37.95
C PRO A 246 -16.06 -3.76 38.56
N LYS A 247 -15.81 -5.05 38.94
CA LYS A 247 -14.53 -5.48 39.50
C LYS A 247 -13.40 -5.39 38.47
N ILE A 248 -13.69 -5.85 37.25
CA ILE A 248 -12.73 -5.76 36.13
C ILE A 248 -12.44 -4.32 35.77
N ALA A 249 -13.47 -3.44 35.76
CA ALA A 249 -13.30 -2.02 35.49
C ALA A 249 -12.41 -1.33 36.54
N GLU A 250 -12.65 -1.57 37.83
CA GLU A 250 -11.82 -1.06 38.92
C GLU A 250 -10.39 -1.57 38.85
N PHE A 251 -10.23 -2.87 38.49
CA PHE A 251 -8.90 -3.46 38.34
C PHE A 251 -8.14 -2.84 37.17
N LEU A 252 -8.74 -2.76 35.99
CA LEU A 252 -8.11 -2.25 34.78
C LEU A 252 -7.83 -0.74 34.84
N ALA A 253 -8.63 0.04 35.57
CA ALA A 253 -8.39 1.47 35.76
C ALA A 253 -7.03 1.82 36.40
N ARG A 254 -6.35 0.84 37.01
CA ARG A 254 -4.98 1.01 37.56
C ARG A 254 -3.91 1.08 36.47
N PHE A 255 -4.22 0.58 35.25
CA PHE A 255 -3.28 0.46 34.15
C PHE A 255 -3.45 1.53 33.07
N GLY A 256 -4.48 2.39 33.19
CA GLY A 256 -4.71 3.44 32.22
C GLY A 256 -6.06 4.12 32.36
N GLU A 257 -6.45 4.84 31.29
CA GLU A 257 -7.68 5.61 31.22
C GLU A 257 -8.85 4.74 30.76
N PRO A 258 -9.95 4.67 31.53
CA PRO A 258 -11.14 3.92 31.11
C PRO A 258 -11.71 4.45 29.79
N LEU A 259 -12.10 3.55 28.91
CA LEU A 259 -12.78 3.84 27.65
C LEU A 259 -14.25 3.45 27.76
N ALA A 260 -15.13 4.24 27.13
CA ALA A 260 -16.55 3.93 27.08
C ALA A 260 -16.75 2.72 26.13
N SER A 261 -17.27 1.61 26.67
CA SER A 261 -17.63 0.44 25.91
C SER A 261 -18.88 -0.21 26.52
N THR A 262 -19.78 -0.69 25.67
CA THR A 262 -21.01 -1.35 26.10
C THR A 262 -20.85 -2.87 26.16
N ARG A 263 -19.89 -3.44 25.42
CA ARG A 263 -19.74 -4.89 25.24
C ARG A 263 -18.66 -5.50 26.13
N ASP A 264 -17.61 -4.75 26.44
CA ASP A 264 -16.43 -5.17 27.19
C ASP A 264 -16.04 -4.09 28.24
N VAL A 265 -14.98 -4.34 28.98
CA VAL A 265 -14.34 -3.36 29.84
C VAL A 265 -13.03 -2.95 29.20
N ALA A 266 -12.92 -1.71 28.75
CA ALA A 266 -11.78 -1.22 28.01
C ALA A 266 -10.99 -0.15 28.77
N VAL A 267 -9.67 -0.18 28.65
CA VAL A 267 -8.76 0.82 29.22
C VAL A 267 -7.66 1.14 28.23
N ARG A 268 -7.38 2.43 28.00
CA ARG A 268 -6.21 2.90 27.25
C ARG A 268 -4.98 2.82 28.15
N LEU A 269 -4.01 2.00 27.78
CA LEU A 269 -2.84 1.73 28.61
C LEU A 269 -1.99 2.97 28.87
N ASN A 270 -1.42 3.07 30.05
CA ASN A 270 -0.38 4.04 30.37
C ASN A 270 0.91 3.71 29.60
N GLU A 271 1.75 4.73 29.42
CA GLU A 271 3.02 4.59 28.69
C GLU A 271 3.92 3.52 29.33
N GLY A 272 4.51 2.67 28.47
CA GLY A 272 5.40 1.59 28.89
C GLY A 272 4.70 0.31 29.36
N LEU A 273 3.37 0.28 29.43
CA LEU A 273 2.61 -0.93 29.77
C LEU A 273 2.19 -1.68 28.51
N GLY A 274 2.20 -3.02 28.59
CA GLY A 274 1.76 -3.92 27.53
C GLY A 274 0.80 -5.00 28.04
N LEU A 275 0.29 -5.81 27.12
CA LEU A 275 -0.61 -6.93 27.45
C LEU A 275 0.00 -7.89 28.50
N THR A 276 1.30 -8.13 28.42
CA THR A 276 2.01 -9.01 29.36
C THR A 276 1.92 -8.54 30.81
N ASP A 277 1.92 -7.22 31.03
CA ASP A 277 1.82 -6.65 32.37
C ASP A 277 0.41 -6.85 32.93
N ILE A 278 -0.60 -6.69 32.08
CA ILE A 278 -2.01 -6.91 32.44
C ILE A 278 -2.26 -8.39 32.73
N VAL A 279 -1.82 -9.31 31.86
CA VAL A 279 -1.99 -10.76 32.05
C VAL A 279 -1.36 -11.20 33.38
N ARG A 280 -0.14 -10.75 33.67
CA ARG A 280 0.54 -11.07 34.92
C ARG A 280 -0.22 -10.53 36.14
N ALA A 281 -0.75 -9.33 36.03
CA ALA A 281 -1.50 -8.73 37.13
C ALA A 281 -2.87 -9.41 37.33
N VAL A 282 -3.55 -9.81 36.25
CA VAL A 282 -4.79 -10.60 36.28
C VAL A 282 -4.57 -11.92 37.04
N ASP A 283 -3.51 -12.65 36.68
CA ASP A 283 -3.16 -13.91 37.32
C ASP A 283 -2.86 -13.72 38.82
N GLN A 284 -2.03 -12.74 39.19
CA GLN A 284 -1.65 -12.45 40.58
C GLN A 284 -2.83 -12.02 41.48
N ASN A 285 -3.83 -11.36 40.92
CA ASN A 285 -4.97 -10.86 41.68
C ASN A 285 -6.21 -11.75 41.57
N GLY A 286 -6.14 -12.88 40.83
CA GLY A 286 -7.23 -13.82 40.69
C GLY A 286 -8.48 -13.21 40.06
N VAL A 287 -8.31 -12.27 39.11
CA VAL A 287 -9.42 -11.63 38.38
C VAL A 287 -9.89 -12.59 37.29
N ASP A 288 -11.16 -12.98 37.31
CA ASP A 288 -11.72 -13.92 36.33
C ASP A 288 -12.22 -13.13 35.11
N ILE A 289 -11.53 -13.32 33.99
CA ILE A 289 -11.80 -12.67 32.69
C ILE A 289 -12.05 -13.78 31.67
N ALA A 290 -13.07 -13.64 30.84
CA ALA A 290 -13.40 -14.62 29.80
C ALA A 290 -12.45 -14.51 28.62
N ASP A 291 -12.12 -13.26 28.21
CA ASP A 291 -11.19 -12.97 27.13
C ASP A 291 -10.49 -11.62 27.38
N LEU A 292 -9.27 -11.49 26.87
CA LEU A 292 -8.44 -10.30 27.02
C LEU A 292 -7.71 -9.98 25.71
N GLU A 293 -8.08 -8.88 25.08
CA GLU A 293 -7.54 -8.48 23.80
C GLU A 293 -6.75 -7.16 23.90
N LEU A 294 -5.64 -7.07 23.19
CA LEU A 294 -4.90 -5.84 23.01
C LEU A 294 -5.29 -5.23 21.66
N HIS A 295 -5.86 -4.04 21.71
CA HIS A 295 -6.15 -3.24 20.52
C HIS A 295 -5.08 -2.17 20.37
N ALA A 296 -4.15 -2.39 19.43
CA ALA A 296 -3.19 -1.37 19.01
C ALA A 296 -3.86 -0.48 17.95
N PRO A 297 -3.57 0.85 17.95
CA PRO A 297 -4.02 1.73 16.90
C PRO A 297 -3.62 1.22 15.52
N THR A 298 -4.52 1.31 14.56
CA THR A 298 -4.35 0.87 13.18
C THR A 298 -4.29 2.06 12.23
N LEU A 299 -3.90 1.85 10.98
CA LEU A 299 -4.00 2.88 9.95
C LEU A 299 -5.46 3.20 9.59
N ASP A 300 -6.42 2.28 9.87
CA ASP A 300 -7.85 2.57 9.71
C ASP A 300 -8.34 3.58 10.75
N ASP A 301 -7.85 3.47 12.00
CA ASP A 301 -8.13 4.47 13.03
C ASP A 301 -7.57 5.85 12.64
N VAL A 302 -6.40 5.89 12.00
CA VAL A 302 -5.83 7.14 11.45
C VAL A 302 -6.75 7.69 10.36
N PHE A 303 -7.15 6.87 9.40
CA PHE A 303 -8.04 7.28 8.33
C PHE A 303 -9.38 7.80 8.88
N LEU A 304 -10.00 7.05 9.81
CA LEU A 304 -11.24 7.44 10.49
C LEU A 304 -11.09 8.79 11.23
N ALA A 305 -10.03 8.99 11.97
CA ALA A 305 -9.78 10.23 12.71
C ALA A 305 -9.58 11.45 11.78
N LYS A 306 -8.97 11.24 10.60
CA LYS A 306 -8.69 12.33 9.65
C LYS A 306 -9.87 12.62 8.70
N THR A 307 -10.74 11.63 8.40
CA THR A 307 -11.81 11.75 7.39
C THR A 307 -13.22 11.62 7.95
N GLY A 308 -13.37 11.09 9.17
CA GLY A 308 -14.66 10.85 9.82
C GLY A 308 -15.36 9.55 9.39
N ARG A 309 -14.71 8.69 8.60
CA ARG A 309 -15.24 7.40 8.10
C ARG A 309 -14.14 6.36 8.01
N THR A 310 -14.51 5.08 8.01
CA THR A 310 -13.55 3.97 7.81
C THR A 310 -13.18 3.86 6.33
N LEU A 311 -12.05 3.22 6.04
CA LEU A 311 -11.60 3.02 4.66
C LEU A 311 -12.59 2.14 3.86
N GLU A 312 -13.17 1.12 4.48
CA GLU A 312 -14.21 0.28 3.88
C GLU A 312 -15.49 1.06 3.56
N GLY A 313 -15.99 1.87 4.50
CA GLY A 313 -17.15 2.74 4.28
C GLY A 313 -16.93 3.75 3.15
N ALA A 314 -15.73 4.32 3.04
CA ALA A 314 -15.36 5.21 1.96
C ALA A 314 -15.30 4.49 0.58
N ALA A 315 -14.94 3.21 0.55
CA ALA A 315 -14.94 2.41 -0.67
C ALA A 315 -16.37 2.13 -1.16
N GLU A 316 -17.31 1.77 -0.26
CA GLU A 316 -18.72 1.54 -0.58
C GLU A 316 -19.42 2.81 -1.12
N GLU A 317 -19.13 3.98 -0.53
CA GLU A 317 -19.64 5.27 -1.03
C GLU A 317 -19.12 5.55 -2.45
N ALA A 318 -17.84 5.34 -2.72
CA ALA A 318 -17.24 5.55 -4.04
C ALA A 318 -17.83 4.62 -5.10
N GLU A 319 -18.14 3.37 -4.78
CA GLU A 319 -18.82 2.44 -5.69
C GLU A 319 -20.23 2.87 -5.99
N SER A 320 -21.00 3.29 -4.98
CA SER A 320 -22.38 3.77 -5.13
C SER A 320 -22.47 5.02 -6.01
N GLU A 321 -21.52 5.97 -5.86
CA GLU A 321 -21.42 7.16 -6.71
C GLU A 321 -21.08 6.81 -8.18
N GLN A 322 -20.21 5.82 -8.39
CA GLN A 322 -19.86 5.38 -9.75
C GLN A 322 -21.05 4.71 -10.45
N GLU A 323 -21.84 3.91 -9.74
CA GLU A 323 -23.06 3.33 -10.28
C GLU A 323 -24.12 4.38 -10.65
N GLN A 324 -24.29 5.42 -9.82
CA GLN A 324 -25.20 6.54 -10.11
C GLN A 324 -24.76 7.35 -11.34
N ARG A 325 -23.46 7.49 -11.58
CA ARG A 325 -22.92 8.20 -12.77
C ARG A 325 -23.00 7.39 -14.06
N ARG A 326 -23.16 6.06 -13.98
CA ARG A 326 -23.32 5.16 -15.13
C ARG A 326 -24.78 5.04 -15.61
N ARG A 327 -25.75 5.46 -14.78
CA ARG A 327 -27.19 5.56 -15.11
C ARG A 327 -27.53 6.93 -15.67
#